data_09a025bd466b246d3b0b50b370940e3c
#
_entry.id   09a025bd466b246d3b0b50b370940e3c
#
_cell.length_a   1.000
_cell.length_b   1.000
_cell.length_c   1.000
_cell.angle_alpha   90.00
_cell.angle_beta   90.00
_cell.angle_gamma   90.00
#
_symmetry.space_group_name_H-M   'P 1'
#
loop_
_entity.id
_entity.type
_entity.pdbx_description
1 polymer ?
#
loop_
_entity_poly.entity_id
_entity_poly.type
_entity_poly.pdbx_seq_one_letter_code
_entity_poly.pdbx_strand_id
1 'polypeptide(L)'
;MKLRHFAVFGGIFTVIICLLLFLFIVTADDEENSTSYFDFSGLNLSEEVLKHQPTVEKYAKEYGISDYVNYLLAIMQVESGGTATDVMQSSESMGLPPNSLSTEESIKQGCKYFSELLKSAEAKGCDIDTVVQAYNYGGGFIDYVAKHGKKYTFELAVSFAKDKSGGVKVTYKNEISIKENGGWRYKYGNMFYVRLVNQYLAVPSFSDATAQAIFKEADRKSVV
;
A
#
# COMPACT_ATOMS: atom_id res chain seq x y z
N MET A 1 11.21 70.76 11.72
CA MET A 1 11.28 69.67 12.73
C MET A 1 10.41 68.42 12.28
N LYS A 2 10.29 68.16 10.97
CA LYS A 2 9.45 67.01 10.45
C LYS A 2 10.23 65.92 9.72
N LEU A 3 11.55 66.13 9.49
CA LEU A 3 12.35 65.11 8.70
C LEU A 3 13.00 64.01 9.59
N ARG A 4 13.17 64.23 10.88
CA ARG A 4 13.82 63.24 11.76
C ARG A 4 12.94 62.03 12.14
N HIS A 5 11.62 62.18 12.13
CA HIS A 5 10.70 61.12 12.48
C HIS A 5 10.50 60.10 11.38
N PHE A 6 10.67 60.48 10.09
CA PHE A 6 10.51 59.56 8.96
C PHE A 6 11.68 58.57 8.84
N ALA A 7 12.92 58.99 9.23
CA ALA A 7 14.08 58.11 9.16
C ALA A 7 14.06 57.02 10.23
N VAL A 8 13.50 57.31 11.42
CA VAL A 8 13.40 56.34 12.52
C VAL A 8 12.32 55.29 12.24
N PHE A 9 11.18 55.70 11.67
CA PHE A 9 10.12 54.77 11.30
C PHE A 9 10.52 53.83 10.14
N GLY A 10 11.22 54.32 9.14
CA GLY A 10 11.71 53.47 8.03
C GLY A 10 12.73 52.43 8.49
N GLY A 11 13.65 52.80 9.42
CA GLY A 11 14.64 51.86 9.96
C GLY A 11 14.02 50.76 10.81
N ILE A 12 13.03 51.08 11.65
CA ILE A 12 12.33 50.09 12.48
C ILE A 12 11.50 49.12 11.61
N PHE A 13 10.85 49.62 10.54
CA PHE A 13 10.09 48.79 9.65
C PHE A 13 10.95 47.83 8.85
N THR A 14 12.14 48.27 8.40
CA THR A 14 13.12 47.43 7.70
C THR A 14 13.66 46.32 8.61
N VAL A 15 13.97 46.66 9.87
CA VAL A 15 14.48 45.68 10.86
C VAL A 15 13.37 44.62 11.19
N ILE A 16 12.13 45.05 11.30
CA ILE A 16 11.00 44.11 11.54
C ILE A 16 10.81 43.18 10.35
N ILE A 17 10.88 43.67 9.10
CA ILE A 17 10.79 42.85 7.90
C ILE A 17 11.96 41.89 7.81
N CYS A 18 13.18 42.29 8.11
CA CYS A 18 14.35 41.41 8.15
C CYS A 18 14.21 40.33 9.23
N LEU A 19 13.69 40.70 10.42
CA LEU A 19 13.41 39.74 11.51
C LEU A 19 12.32 38.73 11.14
N LEU A 20 11.25 39.19 10.48
CA LEU A 20 10.19 38.29 9.99
C LEU A 20 10.68 37.38 8.88
N LEU A 21 11.52 37.87 7.95
CA LEU A 21 12.15 37.05 6.92
C LEU A 21 13.14 36.06 7.52
N PHE A 22 13.90 36.45 8.56
CA PHE A 22 14.81 35.56 9.27
C PHE A 22 14.04 34.47 10.06
N LEU A 23 12.91 34.83 10.69
CA LEU A 23 12.02 33.84 11.31
C LEU A 23 11.43 32.88 10.24
N PHE A 24 11.08 33.40 9.06
CA PHE A 24 10.56 32.56 7.97
C PHE A 24 11.61 31.61 7.39
N ILE A 25 12.88 32.04 7.33
CA ILE A 25 13.99 31.19 6.89
C ILE A 25 14.33 30.14 7.95
N VAL A 26 14.30 30.50 9.26
CA VAL A 26 14.56 29.54 10.36
C VAL A 26 13.42 28.54 10.55
N THR A 27 12.18 28.90 10.17
CA THR A 27 11.05 27.96 10.22
C THR A 27 10.85 27.17 8.91
N ALA A 28 11.58 27.54 7.83
CA ALA A 28 11.53 26.81 6.55
C ALA A 28 12.59 25.70 6.43
N ASP A 29 13.56 25.66 7.36
CA ASP A 29 14.61 24.62 7.38
C ASP A 29 14.30 23.41 8.28
N ASP A 30 13.14 23.40 8.96
CA ASP A 30 12.63 22.23 9.69
C ASP A 30 11.41 21.61 8.98
N GLU A 31 11.45 21.46 7.65
CA GLU A 31 10.88 20.27 7.07
C GLU A 31 11.86 19.12 7.43
N GLU A 32 11.84 18.70 8.68
CA GLU A 32 12.16 17.34 9.00
C GLU A 32 11.39 16.48 8.00
N ASN A 33 12.15 15.87 7.11
CA ASN A 33 11.76 14.74 6.33
C ASN A 33 11.32 13.65 7.34
N SER A 34 10.15 13.81 7.94
CA SER A 34 9.46 12.74 8.63
C SER A 34 9.06 11.76 7.55
N THR A 35 10.04 11.05 7.00
CA THR A 35 9.81 9.69 6.54
C THR A 35 9.23 9.02 7.78
N SER A 36 7.89 8.92 7.81
CA SER A 36 7.22 8.01 8.71
C SER A 36 7.83 6.65 8.38
N TYR A 37 8.82 6.24 9.18
CA TYR A 37 9.35 4.89 9.14
C TYR A 37 8.20 4.01 9.58
N PHE A 38 7.43 3.52 8.62
CA PHE A 38 6.50 2.43 8.88
C PHE A 38 7.37 1.24 9.30
N ASP A 39 7.30 0.90 10.56
CA ASP A 39 7.92 -0.32 11.07
C ASP A 39 7.13 -1.52 10.52
N PHE A 40 7.64 -2.12 9.44
CA PHE A 40 7.08 -3.33 8.85
C PHE A 40 7.48 -4.60 9.61
N SER A 41 8.20 -4.49 10.72
CA SER A 41 8.63 -5.65 11.54
C SER A 41 7.46 -6.44 12.14
N GLY A 42 6.26 -5.85 12.16
CA GLY A 42 5.02 -6.51 12.56
C GLY A 42 4.30 -7.27 11.44
N LEU A 43 4.69 -7.09 10.17
CA LEU A 43 4.08 -7.81 9.06
C LEU A 43 4.78 -9.17 8.87
N ASN A 44 4.00 -10.21 8.62
CA ASN A 44 4.52 -11.57 8.38
C ASN A 44 5.02 -11.73 6.93
N LEU A 45 5.95 -10.85 6.50
CA LEU A 45 6.56 -10.86 5.18
C LEU A 45 7.89 -11.61 5.17
N SER A 46 8.21 -12.29 4.07
CA SER A 46 9.49 -12.94 3.89
C SER A 46 10.62 -11.92 3.71
N GLU A 47 11.85 -12.31 4.06
CA GLU A 47 13.05 -11.51 3.80
C GLU A 47 13.20 -11.20 2.30
N GLU A 48 12.78 -12.13 1.44
CA GLU A 48 12.80 -11.98 -0.01
C GLU A 48 11.88 -10.86 -0.51
N VAL A 49 10.77 -10.58 0.16
CA VAL A 49 9.93 -9.42 -0.12
C VAL A 49 10.51 -8.16 0.49
N LEU A 50 10.96 -8.22 1.75
CA LEU A 50 11.47 -7.05 2.47
C LEU A 50 12.70 -6.42 1.79
N LYS A 51 13.56 -7.20 1.13
CA LYS A 51 14.69 -6.66 0.35
C LYS A 51 14.26 -5.70 -0.77
N HIS A 52 13.02 -5.80 -1.26
CA HIS A 52 12.48 -4.93 -2.28
C HIS A 52 11.79 -3.67 -1.74
N GLN A 53 11.61 -3.57 -0.41
CA GLN A 53 10.92 -2.45 0.23
C GLN A 53 11.44 -1.08 -0.23
N PRO A 54 12.76 -0.78 -0.27
CA PRO A 54 13.24 0.54 -0.70
C PRO A 54 12.82 0.90 -2.13
N THR A 55 12.75 -0.10 -3.01
CA THR A 55 12.31 0.10 -4.40
C THR A 55 10.80 0.32 -4.48
N VAL A 56 10.02 -0.40 -3.66
CA VAL A 56 8.57 -0.20 -3.55
C VAL A 56 8.26 1.19 -3.01
N GLU A 57 8.93 1.64 -1.96
CA GLU A 57 8.79 2.99 -1.38
C GLU A 57 9.10 4.09 -2.40
N LYS A 58 10.20 3.93 -3.16
CA LYS A 58 10.57 4.85 -4.25
C LYS A 58 9.43 5.05 -5.24
N TYR A 59 8.88 3.95 -5.77
CA TYR A 59 7.82 4.03 -6.77
C TYR A 59 6.45 4.34 -6.19
N ALA A 60 6.16 3.92 -4.96
CA ALA A 60 4.96 4.35 -4.25
C ALA A 60 4.93 5.88 -4.07
N LYS A 61 6.07 6.48 -3.73
CA LYS A 61 6.22 7.95 -3.65
C LYS A 61 6.06 8.58 -5.03
N GLU A 62 6.66 8.02 -6.09
CA GLU A 62 6.54 8.53 -7.47
C GLU A 62 5.07 8.60 -7.93
N TYR A 63 4.26 7.61 -7.56
CA TYR A 63 2.85 7.53 -7.95
C TYR A 63 1.86 8.08 -6.92
N GLY A 64 2.35 8.68 -5.82
CA GLY A 64 1.53 9.32 -4.79
C GLY A 64 0.71 8.35 -3.93
N ILE A 65 1.24 7.15 -3.69
CA ILE A 65 0.61 6.07 -2.94
C ILE A 65 1.48 5.55 -1.78
N SER A 66 2.28 6.43 -1.16
CA SER A 66 3.20 6.08 -0.07
C SER A 66 2.49 5.40 1.11
N ASP A 67 1.25 5.76 1.39
CA ASP A 67 0.45 5.19 2.47
C ASP A 67 0.05 3.72 2.23
N TYR A 68 0.29 3.20 1.03
CA TYR A 68 -0.10 1.85 0.60
C TYR A 68 1.09 0.90 0.41
N VAL A 69 2.30 1.25 0.89
CA VAL A 69 3.50 0.41 0.76
C VAL A 69 3.28 -0.98 1.37
N ASN A 70 2.61 -1.06 2.52
CA ASN A 70 2.26 -2.34 3.16
C ASN A 70 1.39 -3.24 2.26
N TYR A 71 0.42 -2.66 1.56
CA TYR A 71 -0.41 -3.40 0.59
C TYR A 71 0.41 -3.89 -0.60
N LEU A 72 1.30 -3.06 -1.13
CA LEU A 72 2.17 -3.40 -2.25
C LEU A 72 3.14 -4.55 -1.89
N LEU A 73 3.72 -4.52 -0.69
CA LEU A 73 4.57 -5.61 -0.19
C LEU A 73 3.78 -6.89 0.06
N ALA A 74 2.57 -6.80 0.63
CA ALA A 74 1.68 -7.95 0.83
C ALA A 74 1.21 -8.56 -0.50
N ILE A 75 0.94 -7.74 -1.51
CA ILE A 75 0.65 -8.17 -2.88
C ILE A 75 1.86 -8.92 -3.45
N MET A 76 3.07 -8.35 -3.38
CA MET A 76 4.30 -9.02 -3.83
C MET A 76 4.50 -10.38 -3.13
N GLN A 77 4.19 -10.46 -1.84
CA GLN A 77 4.25 -11.72 -1.09
C GLN A 77 3.31 -12.77 -1.67
N VAL A 78 2.09 -12.39 -2.04
CA VAL A 78 1.10 -13.30 -2.63
C VAL A 78 1.45 -13.68 -4.06
N GLU A 79 1.98 -12.74 -4.86
CA GLU A 79 2.26 -12.95 -6.28
C GLU A 79 3.49 -13.85 -6.51
N SER A 80 4.55 -13.63 -5.76
CA SER A 80 5.82 -14.33 -6.02
C SER A 80 6.66 -14.68 -4.77
N GLY A 81 6.24 -14.20 -3.59
CA GLY A 81 7.10 -14.26 -2.39
C GLY A 81 8.40 -13.47 -2.56
N GLY A 82 8.48 -12.52 -3.49
CA GLY A 82 9.67 -11.72 -3.77
C GLY A 82 10.77 -12.44 -4.56
N THR A 83 10.52 -13.64 -5.11
CA THR A 83 11.55 -14.49 -5.72
C THR A 83 11.53 -14.53 -7.25
N ALA A 84 10.40 -14.23 -7.89
CA ALA A 84 10.31 -14.19 -9.35
C ALA A 84 11.04 -12.96 -9.94
N THR A 85 11.36 -12.98 -11.24
CA THR A 85 11.87 -11.77 -11.92
C THR A 85 10.77 -10.70 -12.01
N ASP A 86 9.57 -11.08 -12.41
CA ASP A 86 8.37 -10.23 -12.34
C ASP A 86 7.74 -10.38 -10.94
N VAL A 87 8.36 -9.75 -9.94
CA VAL A 87 8.03 -9.96 -8.52
C VAL A 87 6.60 -9.55 -8.15
N MET A 88 6.00 -8.63 -8.86
CA MET A 88 4.62 -8.19 -8.66
C MET A 88 3.63 -8.77 -9.67
N GLN A 89 4.09 -9.66 -10.55
CA GLN A 89 3.31 -10.27 -11.64
C GLN A 89 2.52 -9.22 -12.44
N SER A 90 3.18 -8.11 -12.74
CA SER A 90 2.55 -6.91 -13.31
C SER A 90 2.61 -6.82 -14.83
N SER A 91 3.32 -7.75 -15.51
CA SER A 91 3.45 -7.79 -16.98
C SER A 91 2.10 -7.77 -17.69
N GLU A 92 1.12 -8.55 -17.20
CA GLU A 92 -0.19 -8.68 -17.84
C GLU A 92 -1.00 -7.38 -17.81
N SER A 93 -0.75 -6.51 -16.82
CA SER A 93 -1.37 -5.17 -16.75
C SER A 93 -0.94 -4.25 -17.92
N MET A 94 0.17 -4.59 -18.58
CA MET A 94 0.68 -3.91 -19.79
C MET A 94 0.30 -4.65 -21.08
N GLY A 95 -0.45 -5.74 -21.00
CA GLY A 95 -0.74 -6.59 -22.14
C GLY A 95 0.45 -7.45 -22.61
N LEU A 96 1.48 -7.60 -21.75
CA LEU A 96 2.65 -8.43 -22.02
C LEU A 96 2.40 -9.86 -21.52
N PRO A 97 3.14 -10.86 -22.04
CA PRO A 97 3.13 -12.21 -21.49
C PRO A 97 3.55 -12.22 -20.01
N PRO A 98 3.06 -13.17 -19.19
CA PRO A 98 3.48 -13.32 -17.79
C PRO A 98 5.00 -13.42 -17.66
N ASN A 99 5.56 -12.85 -16.57
CA ASN A 99 6.99 -12.88 -16.26
C ASN A 99 7.90 -12.19 -17.31
N SER A 100 7.39 -11.18 -18.03
CA SER A 100 8.16 -10.47 -19.08
C SER A 100 8.98 -9.29 -18.54
N LEU A 101 8.73 -8.83 -17.31
CA LEU A 101 9.40 -7.68 -16.72
C LEU A 101 10.58 -8.08 -15.84
N SER A 102 11.61 -7.23 -15.84
CA SER A 102 12.66 -7.28 -14.81
C SER A 102 12.09 -6.88 -13.44
N THR A 103 12.82 -7.18 -12.37
CA THR A 103 12.37 -6.91 -11.00
C THR A 103 12.01 -5.43 -10.76
N GLU A 104 12.85 -4.51 -11.22
CA GLU A 104 12.59 -3.07 -11.04
C GLU A 104 11.41 -2.60 -11.90
N GLU A 105 11.32 -3.06 -13.15
CA GLU A 105 10.18 -2.74 -14.03
C GLU A 105 8.88 -3.31 -13.48
N SER A 106 8.91 -4.50 -12.93
CA SER A 106 7.77 -5.13 -12.27
C SER A 106 7.28 -4.31 -11.08
N ILE A 107 8.17 -3.88 -10.19
CA ILE A 107 7.80 -3.05 -9.04
C ILE A 107 7.23 -1.70 -9.51
N LYS A 108 7.90 -1.05 -10.46
CA LYS A 108 7.43 0.20 -11.03
C LYS A 108 6.03 0.07 -11.63
N GLN A 109 5.82 -0.94 -12.47
CA GLN A 109 4.52 -1.18 -13.09
C GLN A 109 3.45 -1.60 -12.08
N GLY A 110 3.79 -2.44 -11.11
CA GLY A 110 2.88 -2.85 -10.05
C GLY A 110 2.38 -1.66 -9.21
N CYS A 111 3.29 -0.75 -8.81
CA CYS A 111 2.93 0.49 -8.11
C CYS A 111 2.05 1.40 -8.99
N LYS A 112 2.42 1.57 -10.26
CA LYS A 112 1.62 2.36 -11.21
C LYS A 112 0.20 1.79 -11.36
N TYR A 113 0.10 0.49 -11.62
CA TYR A 113 -1.19 -0.18 -11.80
C TYR A 113 -2.07 -0.08 -10.53
N PHE A 114 -1.47 -0.31 -9.36
CA PHE A 114 -2.19 -0.12 -8.10
C PHE A 114 -2.70 1.31 -7.93
N SER A 115 -1.90 2.33 -8.28
CA SER A 115 -2.31 3.73 -8.20
C SER A 115 -3.48 4.06 -9.14
N GLU A 116 -3.50 3.45 -10.33
CA GLU A 116 -4.59 3.64 -11.30
C GLU A 116 -5.89 3.00 -10.79
N LEU A 117 -5.80 1.80 -10.21
CA LEU A 117 -6.93 1.12 -9.58
C LEU A 117 -7.45 1.89 -8.37
N LEU A 118 -6.55 2.40 -7.52
CA LEU A 118 -6.91 3.20 -6.35
C LEU A 118 -7.70 4.45 -6.75
N LYS A 119 -7.18 5.24 -7.71
CA LYS A 119 -7.88 6.43 -8.24
C LYS A 119 -9.26 6.08 -8.81
N SER A 120 -9.37 4.94 -9.52
CA SER A 120 -10.66 4.48 -10.05
C SER A 120 -11.65 4.09 -8.94
N ALA A 121 -11.17 3.43 -7.89
CA ALA A 121 -11.98 3.03 -6.75
C ALA A 121 -12.46 4.24 -5.93
N GLU A 122 -11.57 5.17 -5.63
CA GLU A 122 -11.86 6.43 -4.94
C GLU A 122 -12.92 7.24 -5.68
N ALA A 123 -12.76 7.43 -6.99
CA ALA A 123 -13.72 8.15 -7.83
C ALA A 123 -15.14 7.51 -7.81
N LYS A 124 -15.24 6.22 -7.52
CA LYS A 124 -16.51 5.48 -7.43
C LYS A 124 -16.96 5.25 -5.98
N GLY A 125 -16.16 5.66 -5.00
CA GLY A 125 -16.43 5.50 -3.57
C GLY A 125 -16.33 4.05 -3.11
N CYS A 126 -15.49 3.23 -3.75
CA CYS A 126 -15.19 1.85 -3.35
C CYS A 126 -14.08 1.80 -2.31
N ASP A 127 -14.03 0.71 -1.53
CA ASP A 127 -13.05 0.49 -0.47
C ASP A 127 -11.74 -0.10 -0.99
N ILE A 128 -10.72 -0.17 -0.10
CA ILE A 128 -9.38 -0.65 -0.44
C ILE A 128 -9.37 -2.15 -0.79
N ASP A 129 -10.21 -2.97 -0.18
CA ASP A 129 -10.31 -4.39 -0.51
C ASP A 129 -10.80 -4.60 -1.95
N THR A 130 -11.62 -3.66 -2.47
CA THR A 130 -11.99 -3.64 -3.89
C THR A 130 -10.77 -3.39 -4.78
N VAL A 131 -9.84 -2.51 -4.39
CA VAL A 131 -8.59 -2.26 -5.12
C VAL A 131 -7.69 -3.50 -5.10
N VAL A 132 -7.52 -4.10 -3.92
CA VAL A 132 -6.73 -5.33 -3.76
C VAL A 132 -7.27 -6.44 -4.66
N GLN A 133 -8.58 -6.71 -4.64
CA GLN A 133 -9.16 -7.72 -5.53
C GLN A 133 -9.03 -7.35 -7.01
N ALA A 134 -9.17 -6.07 -7.34
CA ALA A 134 -9.03 -5.59 -8.72
C ALA A 134 -7.60 -5.71 -9.25
N TYR A 135 -6.58 -5.70 -8.39
CA TYR A 135 -5.20 -5.98 -8.80
C TYR A 135 -5.10 -7.35 -9.50
N ASN A 136 -5.79 -8.35 -8.97
CA ASN A 136 -5.83 -9.70 -9.53
C ASN A 136 -6.91 -9.89 -10.62
N TYR A 137 -8.05 -9.20 -10.53
CA TYR A 137 -9.19 -9.37 -11.44
C TYR A 137 -9.23 -8.37 -12.59
N GLY A 138 -8.42 -7.31 -12.52
CA GLY A 138 -8.51 -6.16 -13.42
C GLY A 138 -9.55 -5.13 -12.97
N GLY A 139 -9.41 -3.90 -13.49
CA GLY A 139 -10.21 -2.73 -13.11
C GLY A 139 -11.73 -2.89 -13.30
N GLY A 140 -12.16 -3.81 -14.16
CA GLY A 140 -13.60 -4.10 -14.34
C GLY A 140 -14.29 -4.60 -13.07
N PHE A 141 -13.54 -5.12 -12.09
CA PHE A 141 -14.10 -5.50 -10.80
C PHE A 141 -14.52 -4.28 -9.97
N ILE A 142 -13.82 -3.16 -10.09
CA ILE A 142 -14.21 -1.89 -9.42
C ILE A 142 -15.58 -1.42 -9.94
N ASP A 143 -15.82 -1.49 -11.26
CA ASP A 143 -17.11 -1.14 -11.84
C ASP A 143 -18.24 -2.07 -11.36
N TYR A 144 -17.90 -3.33 -11.18
CA TYR A 144 -18.84 -4.32 -10.66
C TYR A 144 -19.22 -4.01 -9.21
N VAL A 145 -18.25 -3.80 -8.31
CA VAL A 145 -18.48 -3.47 -6.90
C VAL A 145 -19.21 -2.13 -6.75
N ALA A 146 -18.86 -1.12 -7.54
CA ALA A 146 -19.52 0.18 -7.52
C ALA A 146 -21.04 0.08 -7.76
N LYS A 147 -21.48 -0.88 -8.57
CA LYS A 147 -22.91 -1.16 -8.85
C LYS A 147 -23.57 -2.03 -7.77
N HIS A 148 -22.80 -2.65 -6.89
CA HIS A 148 -23.27 -3.60 -5.88
C HIS A 148 -23.02 -3.15 -4.43
N GLY A 149 -23.04 -1.85 -4.16
CA GLY A 149 -22.96 -1.30 -2.81
C GLY A 149 -21.62 -0.69 -2.45
N LYS A 150 -20.66 -0.63 -3.38
CA LYS A 150 -19.36 0.07 -3.25
C LYS A 150 -18.39 -0.49 -2.20
N LYS A 151 -18.72 -1.64 -1.63
CA LYS A 151 -17.87 -2.35 -0.67
C LYS A 151 -17.59 -3.75 -1.15
N TYR A 152 -16.33 -4.14 -1.02
CA TYR A 152 -15.92 -5.52 -1.29
C TYR A 152 -16.65 -6.48 -0.35
N THR A 153 -17.09 -7.61 -0.92
CA THR A 153 -17.42 -8.80 -0.17
C THR A 153 -16.88 -10.03 -0.90
N PHE A 154 -16.63 -11.11 -0.16
CA PHE A 154 -16.18 -12.37 -0.77
C PHE A 154 -17.21 -12.91 -1.79
N GLU A 155 -18.50 -12.74 -1.52
CA GLU A 155 -19.59 -13.16 -2.40
C GLU A 155 -19.56 -12.40 -3.74
N LEU A 156 -19.20 -11.11 -3.74
CA LEU A 156 -19.01 -10.34 -4.97
C LEU A 156 -17.81 -10.86 -5.77
N ALA A 157 -16.70 -11.18 -5.10
CA ALA A 157 -15.55 -11.78 -5.75
C ALA A 157 -15.88 -13.16 -6.36
N VAL A 158 -16.61 -14.00 -5.63
CA VAL A 158 -17.09 -15.31 -6.10
C VAL A 158 -18.00 -15.15 -7.31
N SER A 159 -19.00 -14.25 -7.24
CA SER A 159 -19.96 -14.03 -8.31
C SER A 159 -19.30 -13.51 -9.58
N PHE A 160 -18.40 -12.53 -9.45
CA PHE A 160 -17.64 -11.99 -10.58
C PHE A 160 -16.77 -13.07 -11.25
N ALA A 161 -16.04 -13.87 -10.47
CA ALA A 161 -15.21 -14.95 -11.01
C ALA A 161 -16.06 -16.04 -11.67
N LYS A 162 -17.22 -16.36 -11.10
CA LYS A 162 -18.18 -17.30 -11.71
C LYS A 162 -18.64 -16.83 -13.08
N ASP A 163 -19.06 -15.57 -13.19
CA ASP A 163 -19.53 -15.00 -14.45
C ASP A 163 -18.41 -14.96 -15.49
N LYS A 164 -17.23 -14.47 -15.12
CA LYS A 164 -16.06 -14.36 -16.01
C LYS A 164 -15.54 -15.73 -16.48
N SER A 165 -15.64 -16.76 -15.65
CA SER A 165 -15.20 -18.13 -15.99
C SER A 165 -16.26 -18.95 -16.71
N GLY A 166 -17.49 -18.44 -16.88
CA GLY A 166 -18.64 -19.25 -17.33
C GLY A 166 -18.98 -20.37 -16.34
N GLY A 167 -18.67 -20.22 -15.06
CA GLY A 167 -18.90 -21.21 -14.01
C GLY A 167 -17.86 -22.33 -13.94
N VAL A 168 -16.81 -22.29 -14.76
CA VAL A 168 -15.75 -23.33 -14.76
C VAL A 168 -14.95 -23.24 -13.46
N LYS A 169 -14.81 -24.40 -12.79
CA LYS A 169 -14.03 -24.56 -11.55
C LYS A 169 -12.72 -25.27 -11.81
N VAL A 170 -11.71 -24.94 -11.01
CA VAL A 170 -10.39 -25.63 -10.99
C VAL A 170 -10.01 -25.96 -9.56
N THR A 171 -9.21 -27.02 -9.38
CA THR A 171 -8.64 -27.36 -8.09
C THR A 171 -7.70 -26.24 -7.62
N TYR A 172 -7.82 -25.85 -6.37
CA TYR A 172 -6.98 -24.86 -5.73
C TYR A 172 -6.80 -25.23 -4.25
N LYS A 173 -5.76 -26.00 -3.96
CA LYS A 173 -5.46 -26.51 -2.61
C LYS A 173 -4.59 -25.50 -1.86
N ASN A 174 -5.24 -24.56 -1.21
CA ASN A 174 -4.68 -23.60 -0.28
C ASN A 174 -5.47 -23.73 1.03
N GLU A 175 -4.87 -23.45 2.17
CA GLU A 175 -5.52 -23.61 3.49
C GLU A 175 -6.86 -22.86 3.56
N ILE A 176 -6.91 -21.62 3.07
CA ILE A 176 -8.15 -20.82 3.05
C ILE A 176 -9.21 -21.49 2.19
N SER A 177 -8.86 -21.93 0.99
CA SER A 177 -9.81 -22.54 0.06
C SER A 177 -10.28 -23.92 0.53
N ILE A 178 -9.40 -24.70 1.15
CA ILE A 178 -9.76 -26.00 1.75
C ILE A 178 -10.79 -25.79 2.84
N LYS A 179 -10.55 -24.84 3.73
CA LYS A 179 -11.44 -24.49 4.85
C LYS A 179 -12.77 -23.93 4.35
N GLU A 180 -12.77 -23.10 3.31
CA GLU A 180 -13.93 -22.40 2.80
C GLU A 180 -14.84 -23.34 1.98
N ASN A 181 -14.27 -24.13 1.07
CA ASN A 181 -15.06 -24.85 0.07
C ASN A 181 -14.51 -26.22 -0.37
N GLY A 182 -13.48 -26.74 0.29
CA GLY A 182 -12.86 -28.01 -0.05
C GLY A 182 -11.75 -27.92 -1.10
N GLY A 183 -11.24 -26.73 -1.40
CA GLY A 183 -10.01 -26.55 -2.19
C GLY A 183 -10.23 -26.37 -3.70
N TRP A 184 -11.16 -25.50 -4.08
CA TRP A 184 -11.37 -25.10 -5.48
C TRP A 184 -11.56 -23.58 -5.63
N ARG A 185 -11.38 -23.09 -6.83
CA ARG A 185 -11.76 -21.72 -7.25
C ARG A 185 -12.32 -21.71 -8.66
N TYR A 186 -12.97 -20.62 -9.05
CA TYR A 186 -13.33 -20.41 -10.44
C TYR A 186 -12.10 -20.17 -11.30
N LYS A 187 -12.16 -20.57 -12.59
CA LYS A 187 -11.06 -20.41 -13.57
C LYS A 187 -11.01 -18.95 -14.07
N TYR A 188 -10.91 -18.02 -13.13
CA TYR A 188 -10.71 -16.59 -13.41
C TYR A 188 -10.06 -15.95 -12.19
N GLY A 189 -8.84 -15.45 -12.34
CA GLY A 189 -8.08 -14.88 -11.24
C GLY A 189 -8.15 -15.74 -9.96
N ASN A 190 -8.21 -15.10 -8.80
CA ASN A 190 -8.32 -15.77 -7.51
C ASN A 190 -9.35 -15.08 -6.60
N MET A 191 -10.52 -15.71 -6.38
CA MET A 191 -11.57 -15.17 -5.51
C MET A 191 -11.16 -15.04 -4.04
N PHE A 192 -10.06 -15.68 -3.63
CA PHE A 192 -9.51 -15.57 -2.28
C PHE A 192 -8.44 -14.48 -2.13
N TYR A 193 -8.18 -13.69 -3.18
CA TYR A 193 -7.02 -12.82 -3.26
C TYR A 193 -6.92 -11.83 -2.09
N VAL A 194 -8.02 -11.14 -1.73
CA VAL A 194 -8.05 -10.24 -0.57
C VAL A 194 -7.71 -10.98 0.72
N ARG A 195 -8.25 -12.17 0.93
CA ARG A 195 -7.94 -12.97 2.13
C ARG A 195 -6.47 -13.39 2.19
N LEU A 196 -5.86 -13.68 1.04
CA LEU A 196 -4.44 -14.01 0.93
C LEU A 196 -3.55 -12.81 1.26
N VAL A 197 -3.88 -11.63 0.72
CA VAL A 197 -3.13 -10.40 0.99
C VAL A 197 -3.28 -9.98 2.46
N ASN A 198 -4.50 -10.05 3.01
CA ASN A 198 -4.78 -9.60 4.38
C ASN A 198 -4.07 -10.45 5.45
N GLN A 199 -3.65 -11.70 5.15
CA GLN A 199 -2.80 -12.49 6.07
C GLN A 199 -1.47 -11.79 6.38
N TYR A 200 -0.96 -11.01 5.45
CA TYR A 200 0.32 -10.32 5.55
C TYR A 200 0.19 -8.89 6.05
N LEU A 201 -1.02 -8.35 6.11
CA LEU A 201 -1.33 -7.03 6.68
C LEU A 201 -1.70 -7.11 8.17
N ALA A 202 -2.10 -8.30 8.64
CA ALA A 202 -2.43 -8.49 10.03
C ALA A 202 -1.15 -8.44 10.88
N VAL A 203 -1.06 -7.47 11.78
CA VAL A 203 -0.06 -7.51 12.86
C VAL A 203 -0.32 -8.79 13.66
N PRO A 204 0.70 -9.62 13.93
CA PRO A 204 0.51 -10.82 14.76
C PRO A 204 -0.15 -10.43 16.08
N SER A 205 -1.37 -10.89 16.32
CA SER A 205 -2.00 -10.71 17.62
C SER A 205 -1.28 -11.63 18.61
N PHE A 206 -0.29 -11.09 19.30
CA PHE A 206 0.25 -11.77 20.46
C PHE A 206 -0.87 -11.91 21.51
N SER A 207 -0.95 -13.06 22.17
CA SER A 207 -1.81 -13.16 23.34
C SER A 207 -1.44 -12.05 24.33
N ASP A 208 -2.41 -11.44 25.00
CA ASP A 208 -2.17 -10.31 25.91
C ASP A 208 -1.01 -10.56 26.89
N ALA A 209 -0.82 -11.80 27.34
CA ALA A 209 0.29 -12.21 28.19
C ALA A 209 1.67 -12.10 27.49
N THR A 210 1.76 -12.45 26.20
CA THR A 210 3.00 -12.38 25.42
C THR A 210 3.33 -10.94 25.08
N ALA A 211 2.33 -10.13 24.68
CA ALA A 211 2.50 -8.71 24.44
C ALA A 211 2.99 -7.97 25.69
N GLN A 212 2.36 -8.22 26.86
CA GLN A 212 2.79 -7.63 28.13
C GLN A 212 4.22 -8.05 28.52
N ALA A 213 4.62 -9.30 28.24
CA ALA A 213 5.98 -9.76 28.50
C ALA A 213 7.02 -9.05 27.63
N ILE A 214 6.71 -8.83 26.35
CA ILE A 214 7.59 -8.10 25.40
C ILE A 214 7.72 -6.63 25.80
N PHE A 215 6.61 -5.94 26.12
CA PHE A 215 6.63 -4.57 26.59
C PHE A 215 7.41 -4.40 27.89
N LYS A 216 7.23 -5.33 28.85
CA LYS A 216 7.96 -5.31 30.11
C LYS A 216 9.47 -5.53 29.94
N GLU A 217 9.89 -6.36 28.99
CA GLU A 217 11.30 -6.58 28.68
C GLU A 217 11.91 -5.39 27.92
N ALA A 218 11.17 -4.74 27.02
CA ALA A 218 11.59 -3.54 26.33
C ALA A 218 11.80 -2.36 27.31
N ASP A 219 10.85 -2.16 28.22
CA ASP A 219 10.91 -1.12 29.26
C ASP A 219 12.11 -1.32 30.19
N ARG A 220 12.42 -2.58 30.55
CA ARG A 220 13.58 -2.93 31.36
C ARG A 220 14.92 -2.60 30.66
N LYS A 221 14.98 -2.69 29.33
CA LYS A 221 16.19 -2.37 28.54
C LYS A 221 16.35 -0.89 28.24
N SER A 222 15.29 -0.10 28.35
CA SER A 222 15.34 1.35 28.12
C SER A 222 15.78 2.16 29.36
N VAL A 223 15.92 1.52 30.53
CA VAL A 223 16.25 2.15 31.82
C VAL A 223 17.73 1.90 32.24
N VAL A 224 18.58 1.41 31.32
CA VAL A 224 20.01 1.21 31.57
C VAL A 224 20.84 2.24 30.72
#